data_a3b57be8571d141a33c0a3f1caa85c20
#
_entry.id   a3b57be8571d141a33c0a3f1caa85c20
#
_cell.length_a   1.000
_cell.length_b   1.000
_cell.length_c   1.000
_cell.angle_alpha   90.00
_cell.angle_beta   90.00
_cell.angle_gamma   90.00
#
_symmetry.space_group_name_H-M   'P 1'
#
loop_
_entity.id
_entity.type
_entity.pdbx_description
1 polymer ?
#
loop_
_entity_poly.entity_id
_entity_poly.type
_entity_poly.pdbx_seq_one_letter_code
_entity_poly.pdbx_strand_id
1 'polypeptide(L)'
;VTDTNLIRFRAAVAGALAHLESRKEEVNDLNVFPVADGDTGDNMVLTLTAVLEELDRLQGSDSTRTIDEIGREEIVQSVARAALLGARGNSGVILSQLIRGAAEELVSRPGQLIDGALIGAALAKAADRAYASVREPAEGTILTVAREMAHGIMGDVAHGRDAGILGPGTEPAEQDLAIAGTLERAVAVGQESVKRGPELLAALREAGVVDAGGYALTVIFAGVVAALRGDAPPELDHYAPAKITHPEHSSSTYRFCTNFAVTGRDLVPARYAEALEALGDSVLVVGDPTTVKVHLHTDEPERATALFDGVGEVSHLDVADMHTQVAEREERLQAAGATTTNGGPPSAYLGSSAPARVRCGAVAVVNGAGLTRMYRELGVHTVDGGPTLNPSTYELLAGIHEVPAEEVVVLPGSANVVMAAERAAELSDKKVRVVGATSQQAGLAVAVALQSDRDVKWNAQAMDEALTALRIGAVAQAARPDAQGRFQEGEAVGFVDEQVLAWGDPRETLLAVMRELAGGAELISVLAGIGAPLAVERVEELAADGVELEVREGGQSAYWWLLAAE
;
A
#
# COMPACT_ATOMS: atom_id res chain seq x y z
N VAL A 1 29.72 14.41 -6.93
CA VAL A 1 30.01 12.97 -7.01
C VAL A 1 28.93 12.27 -6.22
N THR A 2 28.09 11.49 -6.86
CA THR A 2 26.96 10.77 -6.23
C THR A 2 27.54 9.57 -5.45
N ASP A 3 27.17 9.40 -4.18
CA ASP A 3 27.71 8.31 -3.34
C ASP A 3 27.23 6.96 -3.84
N THR A 4 28.16 6.20 -4.34
CA THR A 4 27.93 4.84 -4.85
C THR A 4 27.27 3.94 -3.80
N ASN A 5 27.57 4.11 -2.51
CA ASN A 5 27.04 3.27 -1.44
C ASN A 5 25.56 3.55 -1.15
N LEU A 6 25.13 4.82 -1.15
CA LEU A 6 23.73 5.18 -0.99
C LEU A 6 22.89 4.66 -2.16
N ILE A 7 23.39 4.82 -3.40
CA ILE A 7 22.71 4.30 -4.61
C ILE A 7 22.53 2.77 -4.52
N ARG A 8 23.59 2.05 -4.13
CA ARG A 8 23.53 0.59 -3.98
C ARG A 8 22.54 0.16 -2.89
N PHE A 9 22.60 0.84 -1.75
CA PHE A 9 21.68 0.56 -0.64
C PHE A 9 20.22 0.85 -1.04
N ARG A 10 19.98 1.97 -1.68
CA ARG A 10 18.65 2.31 -2.24
C ARG A 10 18.18 1.26 -3.24
N ALA A 11 19.04 0.81 -4.15
CA ALA A 11 18.70 -0.22 -5.12
C ALA A 11 18.34 -1.56 -4.45
N ALA A 12 19.05 -1.93 -3.38
CA ALA A 12 18.73 -3.13 -2.60
C ALA A 12 17.36 -3.03 -1.92
N VAL A 13 17.02 -1.87 -1.32
CA VAL A 13 15.70 -1.63 -0.71
C VAL A 13 14.60 -1.60 -1.77
N ALA A 14 14.83 -0.97 -2.92
CA ALA A 14 13.87 -0.95 -4.03
C ALA A 14 13.61 -2.37 -4.58
N GLY A 15 14.64 -3.20 -4.70
CA GLY A 15 14.49 -4.60 -5.10
C GLY A 15 13.72 -5.43 -4.07
N ALA A 16 13.97 -5.21 -2.78
CA ALA A 16 13.21 -5.82 -1.69
C ALA A 16 11.73 -5.46 -1.76
N LEU A 17 11.42 -4.17 -1.92
CA LEU A 17 10.06 -3.66 -2.02
C LEU A 17 9.35 -4.24 -3.24
N ALA A 18 9.95 -4.14 -4.43
CA ALA A 18 9.35 -4.63 -5.66
C ALA A 18 9.05 -6.14 -5.61
N HIS A 19 9.94 -6.93 -4.99
CA HIS A 19 9.71 -8.37 -4.86
C HIS A 19 8.62 -8.69 -3.83
N LEU A 20 8.56 -7.96 -2.71
CA LEU A 20 7.48 -8.09 -1.74
C LEU A 20 6.11 -7.69 -2.33
N GLU A 21 6.06 -6.59 -3.07
CA GLU A 21 4.86 -6.14 -3.78
C GLU A 21 4.35 -7.21 -4.75
N SER A 22 5.26 -7.86 -5.51
CA SER A 22 4.89 -8.93 -6.43
C SER A 22 4.26 -10.16 -5.77
N ARG A 23 4.46 -10.33 -4.46
CA ARG A 23 3.94 -11.44 -3.66
C ARG A 23 3.01 -11.00 -2.53
N LYS A 24 2.62 -9.74 -2.53
CA LYS A 24 1.85 -9.12 -1.45
C LYS A 24 0.56 -9.87 -1.13
N GLU A 25 -0.22 -10.22 -2.15
CA GLU A 25 -1.47 -10.95 -1.98
C GLU A 25 -1.24 -12.37 -1.44
N GLU A 26 -0.19 -13.07 -1.91
CA GLU A 26 0.17 -14.37 -1.36
C GLU A 26 0.51 -14.27 0.14
N VAL A 27 1.23 -13.24 0.55
CA VAL A 27 1.54 -12.96 1.96
C VAL A 27 0.27 -12.65 2.75
N ASN A 28 -0.62 -11.81 2.21
CA ASN A 28 -1.90 -11.46 2.86
C ASN A 28 -2.79 -12.70 3.06
N ASP A 29 -2.84 -13.59 2.08
CA ASP A 29 -3.65 -14.81 2.14
C ASP A 29 -3.16 -15.83 3.19
N LEU A 30 -1.89 -15.76 3.56
CA LEU A 30 -1.31 -16.59 4.62
C LEU A 30 -1.56 -16.04 6.03
N ASN A 31 -2.00 -14.79 6.16
CA ASN A 31 -2.12 -14.12 7.45
C ASN A 31 -3.30 -14.68 8.29
N VAL A 32 -2.96 -15.47 9.32
CA VAL A 32 -3.92 -16.07 10.27
C VAL A 32 -3.55 -15.84 11.73
N PHE A 33 -2.38 -15.25 11.99
CA PHE A 33 -1.87 -15.03 13.35
C PHE A 33 -1.12 -13.67 13.45
N PRO A 34 -1.29 -12.89 14.54
CA PRO A 34 -2.22 -13.13 15.68
C PRO A 34 -3.69 -12.90 15.34
N VAL A 35 -4.01 -12.11 14.31
CA VAL A 35 -5.34 -11.84 13.77
C VAL A 35 -5.36 -12.21 12.29
N ALA A 36 -6.48 -12.73 11.80
CA ALA A 36 -6.64 -13.15 10.41
C ALA A 36 -7.22 -12.00 9.55
N ASP A 37 -6.67 -10.80 9.65
CA ASP A 37 -7.11 -9.59 8.93
C ASP A 37 -6.60 -9.48 7.48
N GLY A 38 -5.58 -10.29 7.14
CA GLY A 38 -5.08 -10.40 5.77
C GLY A 38 -4.29 -9.18 5.29
N ASP A 39 -3.61 -8.48 6.17
CA ASP A 39 -2.91 -7.22 5.89
C ASP A 39 -1.38 -7.25 6.08
N THR A 40 -0.80 -8.42 6.39
CA THR A 40 0.64 -8.57 6.66
C THR A 40 1.50 -8.04 5.51
N GLY A 41 1.16 -8.38 4.27
CA GLY A 41 1.87 -7.93 3.07
C GLY A 41 1.78 -6.41 2.91
N ASP A 42 0.59 -5.85 3.06
CA ASP A 42 0.35 -4.41 2.97
C ASP A 42 1.14 -3.64 4.01
N ASN A 43 1.11 -4.08 5.26
CA ASN A 43 1.83 -3.45 6.37
C ASN A 43 3.35 -3.45 6.17
N MET A 44 3.91 -4.53 5.65
CA MET A 44 5.34 -4.64 5.38
C MET A 44 5.75 -3.82 4.14
N VAL A 45 4.91 -3.78 3.09
CA VAL A 45 5.10 -2.91 1.93
C VAL A 45 5.13 -1.44 2.36
N LEU A 46 4.16 -0.97 3.14
CA LEU A 46 4.12 0.41 3.64
C LEU A 46 5.36 0.76 4.46
N THR A 47 5.87 -0.18 5.28
CA THR A 47 7.09 0.03 6.06
C THR A 47 8.31 0.20 5.16
N LEU A 48 8.48 -0.63 4.12
CA LEU A 48 9.60 -0.52 3.17
C LEU A 48 9.46 0.69 2.24
N THR A 49 8.24 1.07 1.87
CA THR A 49 7.98 2.29 1.10
C THR A 49 8.48 3.52 1.85
N ALA A 50 8.16 3.65 3.14
CA ALA A 50 8.65 4.75 3.96
C ALA A 50 10.19 4.80 4.04
N VAL A 51 10.85 3.64 4.08
CA VAL A 51 12.32 3.54 4.01
C VAL A 51 12.85 4.04 2.65
N LEU A 52 12.22 3.63 1.56
CA LEU A 52 12.64 4.01 0.21
C LEU A 52 12.45 5.52 -0.02
N GLU A 53 11.34 6.08 0.41
CA GLU A 53 11.07 7.52 0.35
C GLU A 53 12.11 8.34 1.13
N GLU A 54 12.53 7.85 2.30
CA GLU A 54 13.58 8.52 3.08
C GLU A 54 14.93 8.46 2.35
N LEU A 55 15.27 7.34 1.73
CA LEU A 55 16.49 7.22 0.92
C LEU A 55 16.44 8.15 -0.31
N ASP A 56 15.27 8.31 -0.94
CA ASP A 56 15.05 9.26 -2.03
C ASP A 56 15.21 10.71 -1.57
N ARG A 57 14.68 11.03 -0.38
CA ARG A 57 14.84 12.34 0.23
C ARG A 57 16.31 12.67 0.51
N LEU A 58 17.05 11.70 1.05
CA LEU A 58 18.48 11.86 1.32
C LEU A 58 19.29 12.04 0.02
N GLN A 59 18.88 11.38 -1.07
CA GLN A 59 19.52 11.49 -2.37
C GLN A 59 19.17 12.80 -3.09
N GLY A 60 17.93 13.29 -2.95
CA GLY A 60 17.41 14.49 -3.62
C GLY A 60 17.60 15.80 -2.86
N SER A 61 18.08 15.77 -1.60
CA SER A 61 18.34 17.00 -0.85
C SER A 61 19.46 17.78 -1.53
N ASP A 62 19.14 18.99 -1.96
CA ASP A 62 20.04 20.01 -2.53
C ASP A 62 20.98 20.55 -1.43
N SER A 63 21.44 19.69 -0.54
CA SER A 63 22.43 20.03 0.46
C SER A 63 23.77 20.12 -0.27
N THR A 64 24.39 21.28 -0.16
CA THR A 64 25.80 21.52 -0.51
C THR A 64 26.76 20.60 0.27
N ARG A 65 26.24 19.65 1.05
CA ARG A 65 26.97 18.57 1.70
C ARG A 65 27.25 17.48 0.67
N THR A 66 28.51 17.23 0.42
CA THR A 66 28.95 16.01 -0.25
C THR A 66 28.59 14.83 0.66
N ILE A 67 28.21 13.71 0.09
CA ILE A 67 27.75 12.53 0.82
C ILE A 67 28.89 11.87 1.64
N ASP A 68 30.13 12.17 1.36
CA ASP A 68 31.27 11.92 2.28
C ASP A 68 31.06 12.59 3.67
N GLU A 69 30.12 13.55 3.77
CA GLU A 69 29.74 14.24 5.01
C GLU A 69 28.47 13.67 5.66
N ILE A 70 27.65 12.88 4.92
CA ILE A 70 26.55 12.10 5.48
C ILE A 70 27.11 10.72 5.82
N GLY A 71 27.62 10.55 7.03
CA GLY A 71 28.20 9.28 7.47
C GLY A 71 27.16 8.14 7.44
N ARG A 72 27.65 6.89 7.33
CA ARG A 72 26.84 5.66 7.47
C ARG A 72 25.82 5.78 8.61
N GLU A 73 26.22 6.36 9.73
CA GLU A 73 25.39 6.53 10.91
C GLU A 73 24.13 7.34 10.64
N GLU A 74 24.24 8.49 9.95
CA GLU A 74 23.09 9.37 9.65
C GLU A 74 22.08 8.66 8.72
N ILE A 75 22.57 7.98 7.66
CA ILE A 75 21.72 7.25 6.73
C ILE A 75 20.98 6.12 7.45
N VAL A 76 21.69 5.34 8.23
CA VAL A 76 21.14 4.15 8.89
C VAL A 76 20.15 4.53 10.00
N GLN A 77 20.40 5.62 10.73
CA GLN A 77 19.47 6.16 11.72
C GLN A 77 18.21 6.75 11.08
N SER A 78 18.36 7.49 9.97
CA SER A 78 17.22 8.02 9.21
C SER A 78 16.33 6.90 8.68
N VAL A 79 16.91 5.85 8.12
CA VAL A 79 16.20 4.66 7.64
C VAL A 79 15.45 3.96 8.77
N ALA A 80 16.09 3.73 9.91
CA ALA A 80 15.45 3.10 11.07
C ALA A 80 14.28 3.93 11.61
N ARG A 81 14.42 5.26 11.59
CA ARG A 81 13.34 6.19 11.98
C ARG A 81 12.19 6.17 10.97
N ALA A 82 12.48 6.21 9.68
CA ALA A 82 11.47 6.13 8.63
C ALA A 82 10.68 4.82 8.69
N ALA A 83 11.36 3.69 8.87
CA ALA A 83 10.73 2.38 9.08
C ALA A 83 9.78 2.39 10.30
N LEU A 84 10.21 3.00 11.42
CA LEU A 84 9.40 3.10 12.63
C LEU A 84 8.14 3.95 12.40
N LEU A 85 8.26 5.12 11.79
CA LEU A 85 7.14 6.02 11.54
C LEU A 85 6.16 5.45 10.50
N GLY A 86 6.67 4.81 9.46
CA GLY A 86 5.87 4.18 8.40
C GLY A 86 5.25 2.83 8.79
N ALA A 87 5.69 2.22 9.91
CA ALA A 87 5.21 0.92 10.34
C ALA A 87 3.71 0.92 10.65
N ARG A 88 3.01 -0.12 10.18
CA ARG A 88 1.61 -0.38 10.49
C ARG A 88 1.42 -1.85 10.87
N GLY A 89 0.40 -2.12 11.68
CA GLY A 89 0.10 -3.45 12.17
C GLY A 89 1.27 -4.10 12.94
N ASN A 90 1.05 -5.28 13.45
CA ASN A 90 2.10 -6.07 14.13
C ASN A 90 3.30 -6.34 13.21
N SER A 91 3.04 -6.77 11.98
CA SER A 91 4.09 -7.16 11.01
C SER A 91 4.99 -5.99 10.62
N GLY A 92 4.41 -4.81 10.35
CA GLY A 92 5.20 -3.61 10.05
C GLY A 92 6.02 -3.12 11.25
N VAL A 93 5.44 -3.15 12.46
CA VAL A 93 6.18 -2.77 13.69
C VAL A 93 7.34 -3.72 13.94
N ILE A 94 7.14 -5.05 13.82
CA ILE A 94 8.21 -6.04 13.97
C ILE A 94 9.29 -5.83 12.90
N LEU A 95 8.91 -5.62 11.63
CA LEU A 95 9.87 -5.32 10.56
C LEU A 95 10.68 -4.05 10.87
N SER A 96 10.05 -3.00 11.41
CA SER A 96 10.76 -1.79 11.82
C SER A 96 11.80 -2.06 12.93
N GLN A 97 11.53 -3.00 13.85
CA GLN A 97 12.47 -3.38 14.89
C GLN A 97 13.60 -4.26 14.35
N LEU A 98 13.34 -5.13 13.37
CA LEU A 98 14.40 -5.84 12.62
C LEU A 98 15.35 -4.84 11.94
N ILE A 99 14.80 -3.86 11.21
CA ILE A 99 15.58 -2.80 10.56
C ILE A 99 16.38 -2.01 11.59
N ARG A 100 15.78 -1.65 12.72
CA ARG A 100 16.44 -0.89 13.78
C ARG A 100 17.59 -1.67 14.43
N GLY A 101 17.39 -2.95 14.73
CA GLY A 101 18.45 -3.79 15.31
C GLY A 101 19.64 -3.96 14.35
N ALA A 102 19.39 -4.18 13.05
CA ALA A 102 20.43 -4.19 12.03
C ALA A 102 21.17 -2.85 11.95
N ALA A 103 20.43 -1.74 12.00
CA ALA A 103 20.96 -0.39 12.02
C ALA A 103 21.92 -0.14 13.20
N GLU A 104 21.50 -0.53 14.40
CA GLU A 104 22.33 -0.41 15.63
C GLU A 104 23.66 -1.14 15.49
N GLU A 105 23.68 -2.36 14.93
CA GLU A 105 24.90 -3.11 14.70
C GLU A 105 25.80 -2.47 13.64
N LEU A 106 25.23 -2.02 12.51
CA LEU A 106 25.98 -1.34 11.45
C LEU A 106 26.63 -0.03 11.91
N VAL A 107 25.98 0.71 12.81
CA VAL A 107 26.48 1.95 13.41
C VAL A 107 27.55 1.66 14.47
N SER A 108 27.42 0.57 15.23
CA SER A 108 28.40 0.19 16.26
C SER A 108 29.79 -0.13 15.71
N ARG A 109 29.90 -0.37 14.40
CA ARG A 109 31.16 -0.73 13.70
C ARG A 109 31.48 0.25 12.57
N PRO A 110 31.75 1.52 12.89
CA PRO A 110 32.09 2.52 11.89
C PRO A 110 33.38 2.15 11.16
N GLY A 111 33.37 2.29 9.84
CA GLY A 111 34.56 2.00 9.00
C GLY A 111 34.82 0.52 8.69
N GLN A 112 34.10 -0.43 9.32
CA GLN A 112 34.16 -1.83 8.89
C GLN A 112 33.44 -1.98 7.54
N LEU A 113 34.08 -2.74 6.62
CA LEU A 113 33.47 -3.11 5.35
C LEU A 113 32.23 -3.98 5.63
N ILE A 114 31.13 -3.74 4.91
CA ILE A 114 29.95 -4.60 5.00
C ILE A 114 30.25 -5.89 4.26
N ASP A 115 30.41 -6.96 5.02
CA ASP A 115 30.69 -8.30 4.56
C ASP A 115 29.73 -9.32 5.18
N GLY A 116 29.86 -10.59 4.86
CA GLY A 116 29.02 -11.67 5.39
C GLY A 116 29.00 -11.75 6.92
N ALA A 117 30.16 -11.48 7.56
CA ALA A 117 30.25 -11.52 9.02
C ALA A 117 29.47 -10.35 9.66
N LEU A 118 29.58 -9.15 9.12
CA LEU A 118 28.83 -7.98 9.60
C LEU A 118 27.34 -8.12 9.32
N ILE A 119 26.95 -8.67 8.16
CA ILE A 119 25.53 -8.96 7.84
C ILE A 119 24.96 -9.98 8.84
N GLY A 120 25.70 -11.06 9.15
CA GLY A 120 25.27 -12.05 10.14
C GLY A 120 25.08 -11.44 11.53
N ALA A 121 26.01 -10.60 11.98
CA ALA A 121 25.91 -9.88 13.25
C ALA A 121 24.71 -8.89 13.25
N ALA A 122 24.50 -8.18 12.14
CA ALA A 122 23.37 -7.26 11.99
C ALA A 122 22.02 -7.99 12.04
N LEU A 123 21.89 -9.15 11.40
CA LEU A 123 20.68 -9.97 11.45
C LEU A 123 20.46 -10.57 12.85
N ALA A 124 21.52 -10.99 13.55
CA ALA A 124 21.40 -11.46 14.94
C ALA A 124 20.87 -10.35 15.85
N LYS A 125 21.42 -9.15 15.73
CA LYS A 125 20.96 -7.98 16.49
C LYS A 125 19.54 -7.57 16.11
N ALA A 126 19.17 -7.70 14.82
CA ALA A 126 17.82 -7.49 14.33
C ALA A 126 16.83 -8.45 15.00
N ALA A 127 17.14 -9.75 15.02
CA ALA A 127 16.30 -10.75 15.67
C ALA A 127 16.16 -10.49 17.17
N ASP A 128 17.26 -10.23 17.89
CA ASP A 128 17.22 -9.90 19.32
C ASP A 128 16.31 -8.70 19.62
N ARG A 129 16.42 -7.65 18.79
CA ARG A 129 15.61 -6.45 18.93
C ARG A 129 14.12 -6.71 18.69
N ALA A 130 13.81 -7.50 17.66
CA ALA A 130 12.43 -7.88 17.34
C ALA A 130 11.82 -8.74 18.45
N TYR A 131 12.53 -9.74 18.97
CA TYR A 131 12.09 -10.54 20.12
C TYR A 131 11.84 -9.68 21.37
N ALA A 132 12.73 -8.73 21.67
CA ALA A 132 12.59 -7.83 22.82
C ALA A 132 11.41 -6.84 22.67
N SER A 133 10.90 -6.62 21.47
CA SER A 133 9.77 -5.72 21.21
C SER A 133 8.42 -6.38 21.43
N VAL A 134 8.34 -7.69 21.43
CA VAL A 134 7.12 -8.49 21.61
C VAL A 134 7.11 -9.07 23.01
N ARG A 135 6.05 -8.85 23.76
CA ARG A 135 5.96 -9.29 25.15
C ARG A 135 5.90 -10.81 25.30
N GLU A 136 5.11 -11.44 24.44
CA GLU A 136 4.93 -12.90 24.39
C GLU A 136 5.30 -13.39 22.99
N PRO A 137 6.62 -13.53 22.69
CA PRO A 137 7.06 -13.93 21.37
C PRO A 137 6.65 -15.37 21.08
N ALA A 138 5.96 -15.57 19.94
CA ALA A 138 5.56 -16.88 19.48
C ALA A 138 6.61 -17.49 18.55
N GLU A 139 6.99 -18.73 18.79
CA GLU A 139 7.85 -19.49 17.89
C GLU A 139 7.05 -19.97 16.67
N GLY A 140 7.74 -20.14 15.54
CA GLY A 140 7.14 -20.47 14.25
C GLY A 140 6.69 -19.23 13.44
N THR A 141 7.04 -18.02 13.91
CA THR A 141 6.72 -16.74 13.28
C THR A 141 7.96 -16.08 12.64
N ILE A 142 7.78 -14.89 12.09
CA ILE A 142 8.85 -14.02 11.56
C ILE A 142 10.05 -13.91 12.52
N LEU A 143 9.80 -13.96 13.84
CA LEU A 143 10.86 -13.89 14.86
C LEU A 143 11.78 -15.10 14.77
N THR A 144 11.21 -16.31 14.69
CA THR A 144 11.96 -17.55 14.53
C THR A 144 12.75 -17.56 13.22
N VAL A 145 12.09 -17.17 12.12
CA VAL A 145 12.72 -17.11 10.78
C VAL A 145 13.93 -16.16 10.80
N ALA A 146 13.77 -14.95 11.33
CA ALA A 146 14.87 -13.98 11.43
C ALA A 146 16.06 -14.52 12.24
N ARG A 147 15.79 -15.14 13.39
CA ARG A 147 16.81 -15.74 14.25
C ARG A 147 17.55 -16.89 13.57
N GLU A 148 16.84 -17.78 12.89
CA GLU A 148 17.46 -18.91 12.20
C GLU A 148 18.28 -18.49 10.98
N MET A 149 17.80 -17.50 10.21
CA MET A 149 18.59 -16.89 9.13
C MET A 149 19.93 -16.34 9.65
N ALA A 150 19.90 -15.62 10.78
CA ALA A 150 21.09 -15.10 11.42
C ALA A 150 22.04 -16.22 11.87
N HIS A 151 21.51 -17.26 12.52
CA HIS A 151 22.29 -18.42 12.96
C HIS A 151 22.92 -19.16 11.79
N GLY A 152 22.23 -19.27 10.64
CA GLY A 152 22.77 -19.90 9.44
C GLY A 152 24.03 -19.18 8.94
N ILE A 153 23.98 -17.85 8.83
CA ILE A 153 25.13 -17.04 8.42
C ILE A 153 26.28 -17.14 9.44
N MET A 154 25.98 -16.99 10.73
CA MET A 154 26.99 -17.04 11.77
C MET A 154 27.65 -18.42 11.86
N GLY A 155 26.90 -19.50 11.60
CA GLY A 155 27.42 -20.85 11.49
C GLY A 155 28.40 -21.01 10.34
N ASP A 156 28.12 -20.44 9.16
CA ASP A 156 28.99 -20.43 8.01
C ASP A 156 30.30 -19.67 8.31
N VAL A 157 30.19 -18.49 8.95
CA VAL A 157 31.36 -17.71 9.39
C VAL A 157 32.22 -18.50 10.36
N ALA A 158 31.62 -19.14 11.37
CA ALA A 158 32.36 -19.90 12.39
C ALA A 158 33.08 -21.14 11.84
N HIS A 159 32.55 -21.76 10.78
CA HIS A 159 33.13 -22.96 10.18
C HIS A 159 34.06 -22.65 8.98
N GLY A 160 34.37 -21.37 8.72
CA GLY A 160 35.21 -20.94 7.61
C GLY A 160 34.68 -21.32 6.23
N ARG A 161 33.39 -21.63 6.13
CA ARG A 161 32.71 -21.80 4.85
C ARG A 161 32.57 -20.42 4.24
N ASP A 162 32.82 -20.29 2.95
CA ASP A 162 32.82 -19.04 2.17
C ASP A 162 31.82 -17.97 2.70
N ALA A 163 32.23 -17.34 3.80
CA ALA A 163 31.37 -16.47 4.61
C ALA A 163 31.33 -15.05 4.06
N GLY A 164 31.84 -14.85 2.84
CA GLY A 164 31.91 -13.53 2.23
C GLY A 164 32.71 -12.53 3.06
N ILE A 165 33.73 -12.99 3.79
CA ILE A 165 34.68 -12.12 4.51
C ILE A 165 35.55 -11.41 3.49
N LEU A 166 35.52 -10.07 3.52
CA LEU A 166 36.15 -9.23 2.51
C LEU A 166 37.35 -8.48 3.10
N GLY A 167 38.38 -8.32 2.29
CA GLY A 167 39.59 -7.56 2.65
C GLY A 167 39.47 -6.07 2.33
N PRO A 168 40.33 -5.22 2.91
CA PRO A 168 40.41 -3.81 2.55
C PRO A 168 40.71 -3.64 1.05
N GLY A 169 39.95 -2.79 0.37
CA GLY A 169 40.12 -2.51 -1.06
C GLY A 169 39.30 -3.39 -2.00
N THR A 170 38.42 -4.23 -1.47
CA THR A 170 37.46 -4.97 -2.31
C THR A 170 36.60 -4.00 -3.13
N GLU A 171 36.48 -4.29 -4.42
CA GLU A 171 35.66 -3.49 -5.34
C GLU A 171 34.16 -3.60 -4.99
N PRO A 172 33.35 -2.54 -5.17
CA PRO A 172 31.92 -2.51 -4.83
C PRO A 172 31.11 -3.66 -5.44
N ALA A 173 31.38 -4.03 -6.68
CA ALA A 173 30.68 -5.14 -7.36
C ALA A 173 31.02 -6.51 -6.75
N GLU A 174 32.27 -6.73 -6.31
CA GLU A 174 32.68 -7.95 -5.63
C GLU A 174 32.05 -8.03 -4.23
N GLN A 175 31.94 -6.88 -3.55
CA GLN A 175 31.23 -6.76 -2.27
C GLN A 175 29.74 -7.12 -2.42
N ASP A 176 29.05 -6.60 -3.45
CA ASP A 176 27.65 -6.90 -3.72
C ASP A 176 27.42 -8.39 -3.94
N LEU A 177 28.28 -9.03 -4.73
CA LEU A 177 28.20 -10.48 -4.99
C LEU A 177 28.44 -11.31 -3.72
N ALA A 178 29.38 -10.92 -2.86
CA ALA A 178 29.65 -11.60 -1.60
C ALA A 178 28.47 -11.47 -0.61
N ILE A 179 27.91 -10.27 -0.49
CA ILE A 179 26.70 -10.01 0.32
C ILE A 179 25.53 -10.82 -0.23
N ALA A 180 25.29 -10.78 -1.54
CA ALA A 180 24.21 -11.52 -2.19
C ALA A 180 24.34 -13.04 -1.95
N GLY A 181 25.52 -13.60 -2.07
CA GLY A 181 25.77 -15.02 -1.78
C GLY A 181 25.50 -15.40 -0.33
N THR A 182 25.84 -14.52 0.61
CA THR A 182 25.54 -14.71 2.03
C THR A 182 24.04 -14.67 2.31
N LEU A 183 23.34 -13.68 1.75
CA LEU A 183 21.89 -13.52 1.91
C LEU A 183 21.08 -14.63 1.22
N GLU A 184 21.54 -15.15 0.08
CA GLU A 184 20.89 -16.28 -0.59
C GLU A 184 20.91 -17.55 0.28
N ARG A 185 22.02 -17.83 0.96
CA ARG A 185 22.06 -18.93 1.93
C ARG A 185 21.13 -18.69 3.11
N ALA A 186 21.06 -17.44 3.59
CA ALA A 186 20.10 -17.07 4.62
C ALA A 186 18.64 -17.27 4.17
N VAL A 187 18.31 -16.92 2.91
CA VAL A 187 17.00 -17.17 2.33
C VAL A 187 16.66 -18.66 2.33
N ALA A 188 17.62 -19.52 1.95
CA ALA A 188 17.41 -20.98 1.99
C ALA A 188 17.11 -21.48 3.41
N VAL A 189 17.86 -21.01 4.43
CA VAL A 189 17.58 -21.32 5.85
C VAL A 189 16.21 -20.78 6.27
N GLY A 190 15.86 -19.56 5.84
CA GLY A 190 14.57 -18.95 6.12
C GLY A 190 13.40 -19.74 5.55
N GLN A 191 13.49 -20.24 4.33
CA GLN A 191 12.47 -21.09 3.72
C GLN A 191 12.25 -22.38 4.52
N GLU A 192 13.31 -23.03 4.96
CA GLU A 192 13.18 -24.24 5.81
C GLU A 192 12.59 -23.92 7.18
N SER A 193 12.88 -22.74 7.74
CA SER A 193 12.25 -22.24 8.97
C SER A 193 10.76 -21.99 8.79
N VAL A 194 10.37 -21.33 7.70
CA VAL A 194 8.96 -21.08 7.32
C VAL A 194 8.18 -22.38 7.21
N LYS A 195 8.71 -23.40 6.52
CA LYS A 195 8.07 -24.73 6.39
C LYS A 195 7.80 -25.40 7.73
N ARG A 196 8.67 -25.20 8.72
CA ARG A 196 8.52 -25.78 10.08
C ARG A 196 7.60 -24.97 10.99
N GLY A 197 7.22 -23.75 10.61
CA GLY A 197 6.35 -22.88 11.40
C GLY A 197 5.09 -23.59 11.92
N PRO A 198 4.34 -24.35 11.09
CA PRO A 198 3.17 -25.12 11.54
C PRO A 198 3.46 -26.20 12.60
N GLU A 199 4.69 -26.67 12.74
CA GLU A 199 5.07 -27.61 13.79
C GLU A 199 5.22 -26.90 15.14
N LEU A 200 5.57 -25.62 15.11
CA LEU A 200 5.84 -24.79 16.29
C LEU A 200 4.61 -24.00 16.76
N LEU A 201 3.75 -23.56 15.83
CA LEU A 201 2.58 -22.73 16.13
C LEU A 201 1.27 -23.42 15.72
N ALA A 202 0.41 -23.71 16.69
CA ALA A 202 -0.83 -24.45 16.48
C ALA A 202 -1.77 -23.74 15.50
N ALA A 203 -1.88 -22.40 15.58
CA ALA A 203 -2.73 -21.62 14.68
C ALA A 203 -2.39 -21.81 13.19
N LEU A 204 -1.09 -21.87 12.85
CA LEU A 204 -0.64 -22.13 11.48
C LEU A 204 -0.98 -23.55 11.03
N ARG A 205 -0.79 -24.52 11.92
CA ARG A 205 -1.10 -25.94 11.65
C ARG A 205 -2.59 -26.16 11.42
N GLU A 206 -3.43 -25.55 12.21
CA GLU A 206 -4.89 -25.64 12.11
C GLU A 206 -5.42 -24.99 10.83
N ALA A 207 -4.88 -23.84 10.47
CA ALA A 207 -5.20 -23.14 9.23
C ALA A 207 -4.57 -23.80 7.97
N GLY A 208 -3.58 -24.70 8.17
CA GLY A 208 -2.88 -25.38 7.08
C GLY A 208 -1.97 -24.46 6.26
N VAL A 209 -1.43 -23.42 6.89
CA VAL A 209 -0.55 -22.41 6.25
C VAL A 209 0.76 -22.26 7.00
N VAL A 210 1.68 -21.48 6.41
CA VAL A 210 2.92 -21.00 7.05
C VAL A 210 2.73 -19.58 7.59
N ASP A 211 3.69 -19.09 8.38
CA ASP A 211 3.65 -17.72 8.89
C ASP A 211 3.84 -16.68 7.78
N ALA A 212 2.86 -15.81 7.62
CA ALA A 212 2.87 -14.74 6.62
C ALA A 212 4.08 -13.80 6.75
N GLY A 213 4.38 -13.39 7.98
CA GLY A 213 5.51 -12.51 8.27
C GLY A 213 6.87 -13.15 7.99
N GLY A 214 7.04 -14.42 8.36
CA GLY A 214 8.26 -15.19 8.08
C GLY A 214 8.47 -15.40 6.58
N TYR A 215 7.40 -15.75 5.88
CA TYR A 215 7.44 -15.87 4.41
C TYR A 215 7.78 -14.53 3.76
N ALA A 216 7.12 -13.44 4.15
CA ALA A 216 7.42 -12.09 3.64
C ALA A 216 8.87 -11.69 3.87
N LEU A 217 9.47 -12.06 5.01
CA LEU A 217 10.89 -11.81 5.27
C LEU A 217 11.79 -12.52 4.27
N THR A 218 11.51 -13.78 3.90
CA THR A 218 12.28 -14.49 2.86
C THR A 218 12.12 -13.84 1.49
N VAL A 219 10.92 -13.36 1.16
CA VAL A 219 10.63 -12.60 -0.07
C VAL A 219 11.44 -11.30 -0.12
N ILE A 220 11.46 -10.53 0.96
CA ILE A 220 12.25 -9.30 1.07
C ILE A 220 13.73 -9.58 0.78
N PHE A 221 14.31 -10.57 1.45
CA PHE A 221 15.74 -10.89 1.26
C PHE A 221 16.04 -11.45 -0.13
N ALA A 222 15.14 -12.21 -0.75
CA ALA A 222 15.27 -12.65 -2.14
C ALA A 222 15.31 -11.45 -3.11
N GLY A 223 14.49 -10.43 -2.88
CA GLY A 223 14.51 -9.18 -3.63
C GLY A 223 15.82 -8.40 -3.47
N VAL A 224 16.39 -8.37 -2.25
CA VAL A 224 17.74 -7.79 -2.01
C VAL A 224 18.81 -8.54 -2.79
N VAL A 225 18.80 -9.88 -2.78
CA VAL A 225 19.75 -10.71 -3.53
C VAL A 225 19.68 -10.41 -5.02
N ALA A 226 18.47 -10.34 -5.58
CA ALA A 226 18.25 -9.99 -6.99
C ALA A 226 18.85 -8.63 -7.36
N ALA A 227 18.58 -7.62 -6.53
CA ALA A 227 19.08 -6.26 -6.77
C ALA A 227 20.62 -6.17 -6.70
N LEU A 228 21.26 -6.87 -5.75
CA LEU A 228 22.71 -6.88 -5.61
C LEU A 228 23.42 -7.64 -6.75
N ARG A 229 22.79 -8.67 -7.30
CA ARG A 229 23.32 -9.42 -8.44
C ARG A 229 23.00 -8.81 -9.80
N GLY A 230 21.91 -8.03 -9.87
CA GLY A 230 21.36 -7.58 -11.14
C GLY A 230 20.75 -8.75 -11.96
N ASP A 231 20.19 -9.75 -11.29
CA ASP A 231 19.69 -10.99 -11.87
C ASP A 231 18.33 -11.37 -11.22
N ALA A 232 17.70 -12.46 -11.69
CA ALA A 232 16.46 -12.97 -11.11
C ALA A 232 16.61 -13.30 -9.62
N PRO A 233 15.56 -13.10 -8.80
CA PRO A 233 15.57 -13.48 -7.40
C PRO A 233 15.72 -15.00 -7.23
N PRO A 234 16.27 -15.47 -6.09
CA PRO A 234 16.23 -16.88 -5.71
C PRO A 234 14.81 -17.43 -5.79
N GLU A 235 14.70 -18.68 -6.24
CA GLU A 235 13.40 -19.35 -6.28
C GLU A 235 12.86 -19.57 -4.86
N LEU A 236 11.61 -19.15 -4.65
CA LEU A 236 10.90 -19.32 -3.39
C LEU A 236 9.70 -20.25 -3.59
N ASP A 237 9.41 -21.01 -2.56
CA ASP A 237 8.19 -21.82 -2.55
C ASP A 237 6.94 -20.93 -2.63
N HIS A 238 5.88 -21.46 -3.20
CA HIS A 238 4.55 -20.87 -3.23
C HIS A 238 3.63 -21.62 -2.26
N TYR A 239 2.83 -20.89 -1.54
CA TYR A 239 1.93 -21.43 -0.55
C TYR A 239 0.47 -21.19 -0.93
N ALA A 240 -0.38 -22.20 -0.73
CA ALA A 240 -1.81 -22.03 -0.92
C ALA A 240 -2.43 -21.13 0.16
N PRO A 241 -3.49 -20.38 -0.16
CA PRO A 241 -4.21 -19.56 0.81
C PRO A 241 -4.69 -20.38 2.00
N ALA A 242 -4.86 -19.73 3.16
CA ALA A 242 -5.41 -20.35 4.34
C ALA A 242 -6.78 -20.98 4.04
N LYS A 243 -7.00 -22.20 4.53
CA LYS A 243 -8.36 -22.75 4.56
C LYS A 243 -9.18 -21.88 5.50
N ILE A 244 -10.41 -21.54 5.07
CA ILE A 244 -11.36 -20.83 5.93
C ILE A 244 -11.68 -21.76 7.11
N THR A 245 -10.91 -21.64 8.16
CA THR A 245 -11.22 -22.19 9.46
C THR A 245 -11.54 -21.00 10.33
N HIS A 246 -12.65 -21.01 11.03
CA HIS A 246 -12.88 -20.07 12.12
C HIS A 246 -12.05 -20.56 13.31
N PRO A 247 -10.81 -20.10 13.50
CA PRO A 247 -10.12 -20.41 14.74
C PRO A 247 -10.87 -19.62 15.82
N GLU A 248 -11.40 -20.35 16.79
CA GLU A 248 -11.87 -19.74 18.06
C GLU A 248 -10.64 -19.20 18.82
N HIS A 249 -9.96 -18.18 18.29
CA HIS A 249 -8.83 -17.54 18.94
C HIS A 249 -9.23 -16.17 19.45
N SER A 250 -8.90 -15.94 20.69
CA SER A 250 -9.19 -14.81 21.55
C SER A 250 -8.70 -13.43 21.06
N SER A 251 -8.13 -13.33 19.87
CA SER A 251 -7.58 -12.09 19.31
C SER A 251 -8.60 -11.22 18.55
N SER A 252 -9.86 -11.69 18.40
CA SER A 252 -10.94 -10.92 17.76
C SER A 252 -11.84 -10.18 18.75
N THR A 253 -11.39 -9.97 19.98
CA THR A 253 -12.19 -9.37 21.06
C THR A 253 -12.41 -7.87 20.81
N TYR A 254 -11.44 -7.20 20.19
CA TYR A 254 -11.46 -5.76 19.94
C TYR A 254 -11.72 -5.45 18.46
N ARG A 255 -12.39 -4.33 18.24
CA ARG A 255 -12.85 -3.94 16.89
C ARG A 255 -11.78 -3.21 16.08
N PHE A 256 -10.99 -2.35 16.73
CA PHE A 256 -10.11 -1.44 16.01
C PHE A 256 -8.64 -1.78 16.18
N CYS A 257 -7.93 -1.97 15.05
CA CYS A 257 -6.49 -1.91 14.98
C CYS A 257 -6.08 -0.43 14.99
N THR A 258 -5.33 -0.02 16.02
CA THR A 258 -4.97 1.38 16.24
C THR A 258 -3.46 1.54 16.22
N ASN A 259 -2.96 2.38 15.33
CA ASN A 259 -1.55 2.69 15.15
C ASN A 259 -1.33 4.20 15.28
N PHE A 260 -0.32 4.64 16.03
CA PHE A 260 0.08 6.05 16.07
C PHE A 260 1.54 6.19 16.50
N ALA A 261 2.12 7.36 16.21
CA ALA A 261 3.43 7.75 16.69
C ALA A 261 3.31 8.92 17.68
N VAL A 262 4.19 8.94 18.66
CA VAL A 262 4.30 10.03 19.64
C VAL A 262 5.69 10.62 19.55
N THR A 263 5.80 11.92 19.29
CA THR A 263 7.07 12.64 19.31
C THR A 263 7.13 13.53 20.54
N GLY A 264 8.17 13.38 21.35
CA GLY A 264 8.29 14.09 22.63
C GLY A 264 9.71 14.12 23.15
N ARG A 265 9.86 14.25 24.46
CA ARG A 265 11.15 14.18 25.15
C ARG A 265 11.06 13.21 26.31
N ASP A 266 12.15 12.50 26.54
CA ASP A 266 12.27 11.54 27.66
C ASP A 266 11.16 10.46 27.65
N LEU A 267 10.71 10.07 26.46
CA LEU A 267 9.72 9.02 26.28
C LEU A 267 10.32 7.68 26.67
N VAL A 268 9.61 6.92 27.50
CA VAL A 268 10.01 5.57 27.91
C VAL A 268 8.89 4.60 27.53
N PRO A 269 9.02 3.83 26.43
CA PRO A 269 7.96 2.94 25.93
C PRO A 269 7.35 2.03 27.01
N ALA A 270 8.18 1.43 27.84
CA ALA A 270 7.74 0.51 28.91
C ALA A 270 6.78 1.12 29.93
N ARG A 271 6.75 2.44 30.10
CA ARG A 271 5.84 3.11 31.04
C ARG A 271 4.38 3.10 30.58
N TYR A 272 4.15 2.95 29.29
CA TYR A 272 2.81 3.03 28.68
C TYR A 272 2.22 1.65 28.40
N ALA A 273 3.06 0.61 28.36
CA ALA A 273 2.66 -0.73 27.99
C ALA A 273 1.51 -1.26 28.86
N GLU A 274 1.62 -1.21 30.19
CA GLU A 274 0.59 -1.70 31.11
C GLU A 274 -0.74 -0.94 30.98
N ALA A 275 -0.67 0.40 30.78
CA ALA A 275 -1.87 1.22 30.63
C ALA A 275 -2.56 0.97 29.28
N LEU A 276 -1.82 0.69 28.22
CA LEU A 276 -2.36 0.33 26.91
C LEU A 276 -2.92 -1.11 26.91
N GLU A 277 -2.28 -2.05 27.60
CA GLU A 277 -2.79 -3.42 27.79
C GLU A 277 -4.12 -3.46 28.57
N ALA A 278 -4.36 -2.48 29.44
CA ALA A 278 -5.66 -2.33 30.11
C ALA A 278 -6.77 -1.85 29.16
N LEU A 279 -6.43 -1.31 27.98
CA LEU A 279 -7.35 -0.82 26.95
C LEU A 279 -7.55 -1.80 25.80
N GLY A 280 -6.67 -2.79 25.64
CA GLY A 280 -6.73 -3.68 24.50
C GLY A 280 -5.69 -4.81 24.52
N ASP A 281 -5.57 -5.51 23.42
CA ASP A 281 -4.57 -6.57 23.19
C ASP A 281 -3.62 -6.25 22.03
N SER A 282 -2.73 -7.20 21.68
CA SER A 282 -1.72 -7.06 20.62
C SER A 282 -0.87 -5.81 20.76
N VAL A 283 -0.61 -5.39 22.01
CA VAL A 283 0.05 -4.12 22.31
C VAL A 283 1.54 -4.18 21.99
N LEU A 284 1.99 -3.31 21.09
CA LEU A 284 3.39 -3.05 20.78
C LEU A 284 3.70 -1.57 21.04
N VAL A 285 4.65 -1.31 21.94
CA VAL A 285 5.12 0.04 22.26
C VAL A 285 6.63 0.08 22.09
N VAL A 286 7.08 0.64 20.99
CA VAL A 286 8.50 0.61 20.58
C VAL A 286 9.00 1.99 20.22
N GLY A 287 10.29 2.23 20.34
CA GLY A 287 10.86 3.51 19.98
C GLY A 287 12.08 3.90 20.81
N ASP A 288 12.28 5.20 20.93
CA ASP A 288 13.39 5.84 21.66
C ASP A 288 12.87 7.04 22.49
N PRO A 289 13.75 7.72 23.26
CA PRO A 289 13.31 8.83 24.10
C PRO A 289 12.69 10.03 23.38
N THR A 290 12.77 10.08 22.06
CA THR A 290 12.22 11.17 21.22
C THR A 290 11.01 10.78 20.40
N THR A 291 10.88 9.49 20.08
CA THR A 291 9.80 8.98 19.20
C THR A 291 9.39 7.58 19.66
N VAL A 292 8.11 7.41 19.94
CA VAL A 292 7.50 6.12 20.29
C VAL A 292 6.42 5.80 19.25
N LYS A 293 6.43 4.57 18.74
CA LYS A 293 5.36 3.99 17.94
C LYS A 293 4.52 3.09 18.82
N VAL A 294 3.20 3.24 18.71
CA VAL A 294 2.21 2.42 19.40
C VAL A 294 1.36 1.69 18.38
N HIS A 295 1.16 0.41 18.62
CA HIS A 295 0.16 -0.42 17.97
C HIS A 295 -0.61 -1.17 19.03
N LEU A 296 -1.93 -1.22 18.91
CA LEU A 296 -2.81 -2.04 19.77
C LEU A 296 -4.15 -2.30 19.10
N HIS A 297 -4.82 -3.38 19.52
CA HIS A 297 -6.22 -3.63 19.20
C HIS A 297 -7.08 -3.16 20.37
N THR A 298 -8.03 -2.28 20.14
CA THR A 298 -8.86 -1.68 21.18
C THR A 298 -10.23 -1.24 20.65
N ASP A 299 -11.21 -1.17 21.54
CA ASP A 299 -12.50 -0.54 21.24
C ASP A 299 -12.50 0.97 21.54
N GLU A 300 -11.41 1.48 22.18
CA GLU A 300 -11.31 2.85 22.68
C GLU A 300 -10.03 3.58 22.16
N PRO A 301 -9.88 3.78 20.81
CA PRO A 301 -8.66 4.41 20.24
C PRO A 301 -8.34 5.78 20.82
N GLU A 302 -9.36 6.58 21.12
CA GLU A 302 -9.22 7.92 21.69
C GLU A 302 -8.62 7.89 23.12
N ARG A 303 -8.95 6.87 23.91
CA ARG A 303 -8.35 6.70 25.24
C ARG A 303 -6.90 6.27 25.16
N ALA A 304 -6.56 5.46 24.17
CA ALA A 304 -5.17 5.04 23.95
C ALA A 304 -4.28 6.24 23.58
N THR A 305 -4.73 7.12 22.68
CA THR A 305 -4.00 8.34 22.33
C THR A 305 -3.92 9.34 23.48
N ALA A 306 -5.00 9.48 24.28
CA ALA A 306 -5.05 10.39 25.44
C ALA A 306 -4.05 10.06 26.56
N LEU A 307 -3.51 8.83 26.61
CA LEU A 307 -2.43 8.49 27.55
C LEU A 307 -1.15 9.31 27.33
N PHE A 308 -1.01 9.90 26.16
CA PHE A 308 0.16 10.72 25.79
C PHE A 308 -0.10 12.23 25.86
N ASP A 309 -1.28 12.65 26.32
CA ASP A 309 -1.62 14.06 26.50
C ASP A 309 -0.62 14.75 27.44
N GLY A 310 -0.04 15.85 26.98
CA GLY A 310 0.96 16.61 27.73
C GLY A 310 2.35 15.96 27.82
N VAL A 311 2.56 14.80 27.21
CA VAL A 311 3.84 14.07 27.16
C VAL A 311 4.52 14.23 25.79
N GLY A 312 3.75 14.22 24.73
CA GLY A 312 4.25 14.37 23.35
C GLY A 312 3.14 14.69 22.38
N GLU A 313 3.52 14.92 21.13
CA GLU A 313 2.61 15.14 20.02
C GLU A 313 2.28 13.81 19.36
N VAL A 314 0.98 13.47 19.29
CA VAL A 314 0.48 12.29 18.59
C VAL A 314 0.39 12.60 17.10
N SER A 315 0.94 11.71 16.28
CA SER A 315 0.97 11.81 14.82
C SER A 315 0.80 10.43 14.18
N HIS A 316 0.60 10.38 12.87
CA HIS A 316 0.45 9.11 12.12
C HIS A 316 -0.64 8.20 12.73
N LEU A 317 -1.74 8.80 13.19
CA LEU A 317 -2.87 8.04 13.72
C LEU A 317 -3.57 7.33 12.56
N ASP A 318 -3.69 6.02 12.70
CA ASP A 318 -4.37 5.13 11.78
C ASP A 318 -5.25 4.18 12.60
N VAL A 319 -6.53 4.12 12.27
CA VAL A 319 -7.52 3.29 12.97
C VAL A 319 -8.30 2.49 11.93
N ALA A 320 -8.06 1.19 11.89
CA ALA A 320 -8.72 0.27 10.96
C ALA A 320 -9.75 -0.60 11.71
N ASP A 321 -10.91 -0.83 11.09
CA ASP A 321 -11.95 -1.75 11.60
C ASP A 321 -11.61 -3.18 11.17
N MET A 322 -11.07 -3.98 12.09
CA MET A 322 -10.64 -5.36 11.83
C MET A 322 -11.82 -6.28 11.47
N HIS A 323 -13.01 -6.03 11.99
CA HIS A 323 -14.19 -6.84 11.62
C HIS A 323 -14.53 -6.67 10.14
N THR A 324 -14.37 -5.46 9.61
CA THR A 324 -14.53 -5.18 8.18
C THR A 324 -13.44 -5.87 7.36
N GLN A 325 -12.18 -5.77 7.79
CA GLN A 325 -11.04 -6.41 7.09
C GLN A 325 -11.19 -7.94 7.05
N VAL A 326 -11.57 -8.57 8.17
CA VAL A 326 -11.81 -10.03 8.22
C VAL A 326 -12.95 -10.43 7.30
N ALA A 327 -14.07 -9.69 7.29
CA ALA A 327 -15.21 -9.99 6.41
C ALA A 327 -14.85 -9.86 4.92
N GLU A 328 -14.13 -8.81 4.53
CA GLU A 328 -13.64 -8.61 3.16
C GLU A 328 -12.66 -9.71 2.73
N ARG A 329 -11.78 -10.15 3.63
CA ARG A 329 -10.87 -11.28 3.37
C ARG A 329 -11.64 -12.57 3.18
N GLU A 330 -12.62 -12.88 4.04
CA GLU A 330 -13.46 -14.08 3.90
C GLU A 330 -14.20 -14.10 2.57
N GLU A 331 -14.79 -12.99 2.15
CA GLU A 331 -15.46 -12.88 0.85
C GLU A 331 -14.48 -13.13 -0.31
N ARG A 332 -13.27 -12.59 -0.24
CA ARG A 332 -12.22 -12.79 -1.25
C ARG A 332 -11.79 -14.26 -1.33
N LEU A 333 -11.53 -14.91 -0.19
CA LEU A 333 -11.14 -16.31 -0.14
C LEU A 333 -12.27 -17.24 -0.60
N GLN A 334 -13.54 -16.93 -0.29
CA GLN A 334 -14.70 -17.69 -0.79
C GLN A 334 -14.81 -17.57 -2.32
N ALA A 335 -14.59 -16.39 -2.87
CA ALA A 335 -14.58 -16.18 -4.32
C ALA A 335 -13.44 -16.95 -5.01
N ALA A 336 -12.25 -16.98 -4.42
CA ALA A 336 -11.10 -17.75 -4.92
C ALA A 336 -11.30 -19.26 -4.79
N GLY A 337 -11.91 -19.76 -3.70
CA GLY A 337 -12.21 -21.18 -3.47
C GLY A 337 -13.29 -21.75 -4.41
N ALA A 338 -14.19 -20.92 -4.91
CA ALA A 338 -15.19 -21.31 -5.89
C ALA A 338 -14.61 -21.66 -7.28
N THR A 339 -13.35 -21.29 -7.54
CA THR A 339 -12.66 -21.54 -8.81
C THR A 339 -11.85 -22.84 -8.85
N THR A 340 -11.67 -23.57 -7.74
CA THR A 340 -10.76 -24.73 -7.66
C THR A 340 -11.42 -26.11 -7.52
N THR A 341 -12.74 -26.25 -7.66
CA THR A 341 -13.41 -27.56 -7.66
C THR A 341 -14.06 -27.85 -9.00
N ASN A 342 -13.28 -28.33 -9.97
CA ASN A 342 -13.84 -29.11 -11.09
C ASN A 342 -12.87 -30.20 -11.52
N GLY A 343 -13.10 -31.38 -10.96
CA GLY A 343 -12.56 -32.67 -11.39
C GLY A 343 -13.52 -33.77 -11.02
N GLY A 344 -14.69 -33.88 -11.70
CA GLY A 344 -15.61 -35.01 -11.63
C GLY A 344 -16.54 -35.03 -12.85
N PRO A 345 -16.94 -36.24 -13.38
CA PRO A 345 -17.60 -36.36 -14.67
C PRO A 345 -19.05 -35.83 -14.66
N PRO A 346 -19.58 -35.43 -15.83
CA PRO A 346 -20.80 -34.64 -15.92
C PRO A 346 -22.04 -35.49 -15.69
N SER A 347 -22.89 -35.09 -14.75
CA SER A 347 -24.29 -35.50 -14.71
C SER A 347 -25.14 -34.44 -15.42
N ALA A 348 -25.78 -34.85 -16.49
CA ALA A 348 -26.70 -34.03 -17.25
C ALA A 348 -27.95 -33.71 -16.42
N TYR A 349 -28.29 -32.42 -16.30
CA TYR A 349 -29.68 -31.94 -16.32
C TYR A 349 -29.74 -30.42 -16.58
N LEU A 350 -30.33 -30.09 -17.72
CA LEU A 350 -31.20 -28.98 -18.07
C LEU A 350 -30.76 -27.52 -17.70
N GLY A 351 -30.33 -26.81 -18.73
CA GLY A 351 -30.83 -25.47 -19.06
C GLY A 351 -30.58 -24.33 -18.08
N SER A 352 -29.37 -23.82 -18.02
CA SER A 352 -29.14 -22.39 -17.80
C SER A 352 -28.02 -21.93 -18.74
N SER A 353 -28.24 -20.81 -19.40
CA SER A 353 -27.28 -20.16 -20.27
C SER A 353 -25.92 -20.07 -19.60
N ALA A 354 -24.86 -20.51 -20.29
CA ALA A 354 -23.49 -20.29 -19.86
C ALA A 354 -23.29 -18.81 -19.54
N PRO A 355 -22.56 -18.45 -18.46
CA PRO A 355 -22.20 -17.06 -18.23
C PRO A 355 -21.46 -16.57 -19.47
N ALA A 356 -21.90 -15.42 -20.01
CA ALA A 356 -21.24 -14.80 -21.14
C ALA A 356 -19.76 -14.61 -20.80
N ARG A 357 -18.86 -15.12 -21.63
CA ARG A 357 -17.41 -14.91 -21.45
C ARG A 357 -17.17 -13.41 -21.48
N VAL A 358 -16.74 -12.84 -20.37
CA VAL A 358 -16.28 -11.46 -20.28
C VAL A 358 -14.99 -11.38 -21.10
N ARG A 359 -15.07 -10.78 -22.26
CA ARG A 359 -13.91 -10.61 -23.16
C ARG A 359 -13.09 -9.41 -22.75
N CYS A 360 -13.76 -8.30 -22.45
CA CYS A 360 -13.15 -7.03 -22.07
C CYS A 360 -13.78 -6.53 -20.76
N GLY A 361 -12.95 -6.12 -19.83
CA GLY A 361 -13.36 -5.41 -18.63
C GLY A 361 -12.74 -4.01 -18.57
N ALA A 362 -13.00 -3.27 -17.50
CA ALA A 362 -12.40 -1.96 -17.29
C ALA A 362 -11.92 -1.79 -15.86
N VAL A 363 -10.89 -0.96 -15.69
CA VAL A 363 -10.39 -0.51 -14.40
C VAL A 363 -10.36 1.02 -14.38
N ALA A 364 -10.81 1.63 -13.27
CA ALA A 364 -10.83 3.07 -13.09
C ALA A 364 -10.06 3.48 -11.83
N VAL A 365 -9.33 4.59 -11.91
CA VAL A 365 -8.71 5.22 -10.74
C VAL A 365 -9.71 6.14 -10.09
N VAL A 366 -9.98 5.94 -8.82
CA VAL A 366 -11.11 6.59 -8.13
C VAL A 366 -10.66 7.06 -6.74
N ASN A 367 -11.19 8.21 -6.32
CA ASN A 367 -11.17 8.67 -4.94
C ASN A 367 -12.59 9.05 -4.52
N GLY A 368 -13.11 8.40 -3.49
CA GLY A 368 -14.44 8.62 -2.95
C GLY A 368 -15.31 7.37 -2.94
N ALA A 369 -15.89 7.04 -1.78
CA ALA A 369 -16.69 5.83 -1.58
C ALA A 369 -17.93 5.77 -2.48
N GLY A 370 -18.57 6.90 -2.75
CA GLY A 370 -19.71 6.99 -3.65
C GLY A 370 -19.33 6.72 -5.11
N LEU A 371 -18.23 7.33 -5.57
CA LEU A 371 -17.68 7.08 -6.91
C LEU A 371 -17.26 5.61 -7.07
N THR A 372 -16.56 5.04 -6.10
CA THR A 372 -16.17 3.62 -6.11
C THR A 372 -17.38 2.71 -6.28
N ARG A 373 -18.47 2.98 -5.53
CA ARG A 373 -19.72 2.22 -5.65
C ARG A 373 -20.32 2.33 -7.05
N MET A 374 -20.42 3.55 -7.61
CA MET A 374 -20.99 3.77 -8.94
C MET A 374 -20.21 3.06 -10.05
N TYR A 375 -18.87 3.08 -10.01
CA TYR A 375 -18.06 2.33 -10.97
C TYR A 375 -18.27 0.82 -10.84
N ARG A 376 -18.35 0.31 -9.61
CA ARG A 376 -18.62 -1.13 -9.36
C ARG A 376 -20.00 -1.56 -9.84
N GLU A 377 -21.00 -0.72 -9.70
CA GLU A 377 -22.35 -0.95 -10.24
C GLU A 377 -22.35 -1.08 -11.78
N LEU A 378 -21.41 -0.41 -12.46
CA LEU A 378 -21.19 -0.53 -13.90
C LEU A 378 -20.29 -1.74 -14.26
N GLY A 379 -19.86 -2.55 -13.29
CA GLY A 379 -18.96 -3.69 -13.51
C GLY A 379 -17.51 -3.28 -13.80
N VAL A 380 -17.13 -2.06 -13.45
CA VAL A 380 -15.76 -1.53 -13.58
C VAL A 380 -15.00 -1.78 -12.29
N HIS A 381 -13.82 -2.39 -12.40
CA HIS A 381 -12.91 -2.54 -11.27
C HIS A 381 -12.33 -1.16 -10.86
N THR A 382 -12.05 -0.96 -9.57
CA THR A 382 -11.58 0.34 -9.09
C THR A 382 -10.25 0.23 -8.37
N VAL A 383 -9.32 1.10 -8.72
CA VAL A 383 -8.05 1.33 -8.01
C VAL A 383 -8.21 2.62 -7.19
N ASP A 384 -7.90 2.55 -5.90
CA ASP A 384 -7.93 3.75 -5.06
C ASP A 384 -6.76 4.69 -5.43
N GLY A 385 -7.09 5.87 -5.90
CA GLY A 385 -6.10 6.89 -6.25
C GLY A 385 -5.59 7.70 -5.06
N GLY A 386 -6.12 7.45 -3.87
CA GLY A 386 -5.84 8.27 -2.69
C GLY A 386 -6.31 9.73 -2.84
N PRO A 387 -6.03 10.59 -1.87
CA PRO A 387 -6.49 11.98 -1.88
C PRO A 387 -5.97 12.82 -3.05
N THR A 388 -4.85 12.42 -3.65
CA THR A 388 -4.18 13.13 -4.75
C THR A 388 -4.45 12.53 -6.12
N LEU A 389 -5.24 11.45 -6.22
CA LEU A 389 -5.48 10.69 -7.44
C LEU A 389 -4.15 10.40 -8.18
N ASN A 390 -3.22 9.77 -7.50
CA ASN A 390 -1.90 9.48 -8.06
C ASN A 390 -1.41 8.07 -7.66
N PRO A 391 -2.09 7.01 -8.12
CA PRO A 391 -1.63 5.65 -7.88
C PRO A 391 -0.32 5.40 -8.64
N SER A 392 0.50 4.51 -8.12
CA SER A 392 1.71 4.06 -8.80
C SER A 392 1.38 3.24 -10.05
N THR A 393 2.33 3.15 -10.98
CA THR A 393 2.24 2.24 -12.14
C THR A 393 1.93 0.80 -11.71
N TYR A 394 2.41 0.42 -10.54
CA TYR A 394 2.25 -0.93 -10.01
C TYR A 394 0.83 -1.20 -9.49
N GLU A 395 0.22 -0.26 -8.77
CA GLU A 395 -1.20 -0.35 -8.34
C GLU A 395 -2.14 -0.42 -9.55
N LEU A 396 -1.82 0.33 -10.60
CA LEU A 396 -2.55 0.26 -11.87
C LEU A 396 -2.39 -1.10 -12.54
N LEU A 397 -1.17 -1.66 -12.56
CA LEU A 397 -0.90 -2.98 -13.12
C LEU A 397 -1.64 -4.07 -12.33
N ALA A 398 -1.64 -4.00 -11.00
CA ALA A 398 -2.40 -4.90 -10.15
C ALA A 398 -3.90 -4.82 -10.45
N GLY A 399 -4.47 -3.61 -10.49
CA GLY A 399 -5.89 -3.41 -10.84
C GLY A 399 -6.24 -3.95 -12.25
N ILE A 400 -5.33 -3.82 -13.23
CA ILE A 400 -5.51 -4.42 -14.55
C ILE A 400 -5.56 -5.95 -14.46
N HIS A 401 -4.69 -6.55 -13.65
CA HIS A 401 -4.65 -8.01 -13.47
C HIS A 401 -5.87 -8.57 -12.73
N GLU A 402 -6.44 -7.82 -11.79
CA GLU A 402 -7.64 -8.21 -11.03
C GLU A 402 -8.92 -8.25 -11.88
N VAL A 403 -8.97 -7.51 -12.98
CA VAL A 403 -10.12 -7.58 -13.91
C VAL A 403 -10.20 -8.99 -14.52
N PRO A 404 -11.33 -9.75 -14.38
CA PRO A 404 -11.44 -11.13 -14.86
C PRO A 404 -11.69 -11.20 -16.38
N ALA A 405 -10.85 -10.53 -17.16
CA ALA A 405 -10.89 -10.48 -18.63
C ALA A 405 -9.47 -10.46 -19.20
N GLU A 406 -9.29 -10.97 -20.44
CA GLU A 406 -8.01 -10.93 -21.15
C GLU A 406 -7.71 -9.57 -21.78
N GLU A 407 -8.72 -8.74 -21.93
CA GLU A 407 -8.64 -7.41 -22.52
C GLU A 407 -9.18 -6.38 -21.51
N VAL A 408 -8.48 -5.26 -21.28
CA VAL A 408 -8.83 -4.29 -20.22
C VAL A 408 -8.73 -2.85 -20.71
N VAL A 409 -9.76 -2.05 -20.44
CA VAL A 409 -9.73 -0.60 -20.61
C VAL A 409 -9.33 0.05 -19.29
N VAL A 410 -8.43 1.02 -19.32
CA VAL A 410 -8.04 1.82 -18.15
C VAL A 410 -8.61 3.22 -18.25
N LEU A 411 -9.28 3.66 -17.20
CA LEU A 411 -9.83 5.00 -17.01
C LEU A 411 -8.99 5.73 -15.93
N PRO A 412 -8.04 6.61 -16.32
CA PRO A 412 -7.06 7.19 -15.41
C PRO A 412 -7.67 8.12 -14.33
N GLY A 413 -8.82 8.75 -14.61
CA GLY A 413 -9.50 9.67 -13.69
C GLY A 413 -8.73 10.96 -13.35
N SER A 414 -7.51 11.12 -13.85
CA SER A 414 -6.67 12.32 -13.69
C SER A 414 -5.61 12.38 -14.80
N ALA A 415 -5.27 13.58 -15.28
CA ALA A 415 -4.22 13.79 -16.25
C ALA A 415 -2.84 13.29 -15.75
N ASN A 416 -2.59 13.39 -14.45
CA ASN A 416 -1.34 12.95 -13.83
C ASN A 416 -1.15 11.41 -13.88
N VAL A 417 -2.24 10.66 -14.02
CA VAL A 417 -2.23 9.19 -14.01
C VAL A 417 -2.00 8.60 -15.40
N VAL A 418 -2.25 9.35 -16.47
CA VAL A 418 -2.21 8.85 -17.85
C VAL A 418 -0.88 8.14 -18.16
N MET A 419 0.26 8.78 -17.86
CA MET A 419 1.58 8.19 -18.12
C MET A 419 1.83 6.91 -17.30
N ALA A 420 1.38 6.88 -16.05
CA ALA A 420 1.49 5.69 -15.21
C ALA A 420 0.59 4.57 -15.71
N ALA A 421 -0.62 4.89 -16.20
CA ALA A 421 -1.55 3.94 -16.81
C ALA A 421 -1.01 3.37 -18.14
N GLU A 422 -0.43 4.21 -19.00
CA GLU A 422 0.22 3.77 -20.23
C GLU A 422 1.39 2.83 -19.92
N ARG A 423 2.20 3.17 -18.90
CA ARG A 423 3.30 2.32 -18.48
C ARG A 423 2.83 0.99 -17.88
N ALA A 424 1.74 0.98 -17.11
CA ALA A 424 1.12 -0.23 -16.62
C ALA A 424 0.57 -1.09 -17.78
N ALA A 425 -0.04 -0.45 -18.79
CA ALA A 425 -0.51 -1.14 -19.99
C ALA A 425 0.61 -1.83 -20.78
N GLU A 426 1.79 -1.19 -20.89
CA GLU A 426 2.97 -1.78 -21.53
C GLU A 426 3.55 -2.98 -20.76
N LEU A 427 3.44 -2.97 -19.43
CA LEU A 427 3.97 -4.02 -18.55
C LEU A 427 3.01 -5.19 -18.36
N SER A 428 1.75 -5.04 -18.77
CA SER A 428 0.71 -6.05 -18.59
C SER A 428 0.77 -7.14 -19.65
N ASP A 429 0.56 -8.39 -19.25
CA ASP A 429 0.38 -9.53 -20.16
C ASP A 429 -0.98 -9.51 -20.87
N LYS A 430 -1.94 -8.69 -20.38
CA LYS A 430 -3.25 -8.50 -21.02
C LYS A 430 -3.19 -7.49 -22.14
N LYS A 431 -4.19 -7.49 -23.01
CA LYS A 431 -4.35 -6.43 -24.00
C LYS A 431 -5.01 -5.24 -23.34
N VAL A 432 -4.24 -4.19 -23.11
CA VAL A 432 -4.71 -3.00 -22.40
C VAL A 432 -4.78 -1.78 -23.31
N ARG A 433 -5.80 -0.93 -23.10
CA ARG A 433 -5.93 0.39 -23.70
C ARG A 433 -6.28 1.42 -22.64
N VAL A 434 -5.59 2.53 -22.66
CA VAL A 434 -5.86 3.69 -21.80
C VAL A 434 -6.76 4.65 -22.58
N VAL A 435 -7.89 5.02 -21.98
CA VAL A 435 -8.83 6.03 -22.50
C VAL A 435 -8.49 7.38 -21.91
N GLY A 436 -8.58 8.44 -22.68
CA GLY A 436 -8.17 9.79 -22.30
C GLY A 436 -9.07 10.50 -21.27
N ALA A 437 -9.76 9.76 -20.40
CA ALA A 437 -10.61 10.29 -19.33
C ALA A 437 -9.75 10.87 -18.20
N THR A 438 -9.42 12.16 -18.27
CA THR A 438 -8.53 12.87 -17.35
C THR A 438 -9.22 13.41 -16.09
N SER A 439 -10.48 13.04 -15.84
CA SER A 439 -11.21 13.38 -14.61
C SER A 439 -12.15 12.24 -14.22
N GLN A 440 -12.45 12.12 -12.94
CA GLN A 440 -13.27 11.02 -12.41
C GLN A 440 -14.70 11.03 -12.96
N GLN A 441 -15.33 12.22 -13.08
CA GLN A 441 -16.65 12.37 -13.65
C GLN A 441 -16.69 12.02 -15.15
N ALA A 442 -15.66 12.38 -15.89
CA ALA A 442 -15.56 11.99 -17.29
C ALA A 442 -15.39 10.47 -17.44
N GLY A 443 -14.51 9.88 -16.63
CA GLY A 443 -14.33 8.42 -16.60
C GLY A 443 -15.61 7.68 -16.25
N LEU A 444 -16.41 8.19 -15.29
CA LEU A 444 -17.69 7.58 -14.90
C LEU A 444 -18.72 7.66 -16.02
N ALA A 445 -18.87 8.82 -16.66
CA ALA A 445 -19.79 9.01 -17.77
C ALA A 445 -19.49 8.06 -18.94
N VAL A 446 -18.22 7.94 -19.34
CA VAL A 446 -17.85 7.04 -20.45
C VAL A 446 -17.84 5.56 -20.10
N ALA A 447 -17.74 5.22 -18.81
CA ALA A 447 -17.78 3.82 -18.35
C ALA A 447 -19.11 3.12 -18.71
N VAL A 448 -20.19 3.86 -18.87
CA VAL A 448 -21.50 3.36 -19.32
C VAL A 448 -21.42 2.71 -20.71
N ALA A 449 -20.48 3.13 -21.56
CA ALA A 449 -20.27 2.58 -22.88
C ALA A 449 -19.58 1.21 -22.89
N LEU A 450 -19.14 0.68 -21.73
CA LEU A 450 -18.47 -0.61 -21.64
C LEU A 450 -19.38 -1.76 -22.07
N GLN A 451 -18.92 -2.53 -23.05
CA GLN A 451 -19.58 -3.76 -23.49
C GLN A 451 -18.60 -4.94 -23.31
N SER A 452 -18.89 -5.81 -22.36
CA SER A 452 -18.00 -6.90 -21.94
C SER A 452 -17.79 -8.01 -22.99
N ASP A 453 -18.62 -8.07 -24.00
CA ASP A 453 -18.53 -9.02 -25.14
C ASP A 453 -17.71 -8.48 -26.31
N ARG A 454 -17.41 -7.17 -26.32
CA ARG A 454 -16.58 -6.51 -27.33
C ARG A 454 -15.10 -6.54 -26.96
N ASP A 455 -14.23 -6.30 -27.95
CA ASP A 455 -12.79 -6.20 -27.70
C ASP A 455 -12.39 -4.84 -27.09
N VAL A 456 -11.19 -4.77 -26.55
CA VAL A 456 -10.65 -3.58 -25.91
C VAL A 456 -10.54 -2.39 -26.85
N LYS A 457 -10.28 -2.64 -28.15
CA LYS A 457 -10.16 -1.57 -29.15
C LYS A 457 -11.51 -0.91 -29.42
N TRP A 458 -12.56 -1.73 -29.54
CA TRP A 458 -13.92 -1.24 -29.74
C TRP A 458 -14.39 -0.45 -28.51
N ASN A 459 -14.18 -0.99 -27.30
CA ASN A 459 -14.56 -0.31 -26.04
C ASN A 459 -13.82 1.02 -25.85
N ALA A 460 -12.51 1.03 -26.09
CA ALA A 460 -11.73 2.26 -25.97
C ALA A 460 -12.21 3.32 -26.99
N GLN A 461 -12.48 2.93 -28.23
CA GLN A 461 -12.99 3.85 -29.24
C GLN A 461 -14.38 4.39 -28.89
N ALA A 462 -15.30 3.54 -28.42
CA ALA A 462 -16.64 3.97 -28.01
C ALA A 462 -16.57 4.95 -26.82
N MET A 463 -15.67 4.72 -25.87
CA MET A 463 -15.45 5.63 -24.75
C MET A 463 -14.79 6.94 -25.18
N ASP A 464 -13.81 6.91 -26.09
CA ASP A 464 -13.17 8.11 -26.64
C ASP A 464 -14.17 8.96 -27.46
N GLU A 465 -15.08 8.32 -28.21
CA GLU A 465 -16.17 9.01 -28.92
C GLU A 465 -17.12 9.69 -27.93
N ALA A 466 -17.51 9.01 -26.84
CA ALA A 466 -18.35 9.59 -25.78
C ALA A 466 -17.65 10.77 -25.09
N LEU A 467 -16.33 10.70 -24.84
CA LEU A 467 -15.57 11.83 -24.29
C LEU A 467 -15.65 13.09 -25.15
N THR A 468 -15.72 12.97 -26.46
CA THR A 468 -15.77 14.15 -27.35
C THR A 468 -17.07 14.93 -27.25
N ALA A 469 -18.16 14.31 -26.82
CA ALA A 469 -19.46 14.95 -26.62
C ALA A 469 -19.62 15.50 -25.19
N LEU A 470 -18.75 15.11 -24.26
CA LEU A 470 -18.85 15.42 -22.85
C LEU A 470 -18.17 16.76 -22.53
N ARG A 471 -18.87 17.63 -21.79
CA ARG A 471 -18.28 18.80 -21.14
C ARG A 471 -18.13 18.55 -19.64
N ILE A 472 -17.03 18.97 -19.07
CA ILE A 472 -16.73 18.73 -17.66
C ILE A 472 -16.60 20.03 -16.87
N GLY A 473 -17.09 19.99 -15.64
CA GLY A 473 -16.94 21.06 -14.67
C GLY A 473 -16.48 20.54 -13.32
N ALA A 474 -15.95 21.44 -12.52
CA ALA A 474 -15.58 21.16 -11.15
C ALA A 474 -15.69 22.42 -10.29
N VAL A 475 -15.98 22.26 -9.00
CA VAL A 475 -15.87 23.32 -8.00
C VAL A 475 -15.04 22.81 -6.83
N ALA A 476 -14.00 23.52 -6.49
CA ALA A 476 -13.10 23.19 -5.39
C ALA A 476 -12.97 24.37 -4.40
N GLN A 477 -12.50 24.06 -3.21
CA GLN A 477 -12.03 25.09 -2.28
C GLN A 477 -10.63 25.55 -2.66
N ALA A 478 -10.41 26.86 -2.73
CA ALA A 478 -9.09 27.43 -2.99
C ALA A 478 -8.13 27.12 -1.82
N ALA A 479 -7.08 26.34 -2.08
CA ALA A 479 -6.05 26.01 -1.09
C ALA A 479 -5.06 27.16 -0.84
N ARG A 480 -5.05 28.19 -1.69
CA ARG A 480 -4.20 29.39 -1.60
C ARG A 480 -4.82 30.54 -2.39
N PRO A 481 -4.44 31.79 -2.09
CA PRO A 481 -4.88 32.93 -2.88
C PRO A 481 -4.38 32.84 -4.34
N ASP A 482 -5.19 33.34 -5.26
CA ASP A 482 -4.79 33.46 -6.67
C ASP A 482 -3.71 34.53 -6.87
N ALA A 483 -2.73 34.21 -7.70
CA ALA A 483 -1.63 35.14 -8.02
C ALA A 483 -2.10 36.46 -8.68
N GLN A 484 -3.28 36.44 -9.34
CA GLN A 484 -3.90 37.59 -9.98
C GLN A 484 -4.92 38.30 -9.07
N GLY A 485 -5.10 37.82 -7.83
CA GLY A 485 -6.01 38.41 -6.85
C GLY A 485 -7.49 38.16 -7.12
N ARG A 486 -7.86 37.17 -7.93
CA ARG A 486 -9.25 36.85 -8.27
C ARG A 486 -10.01 36.24 -7.08
N PHE A 487 -9.37 35.37 -6.30
CA PHE A 487 -9.96 34.70 -5.14
C PHE A 487 -8.95 34.55 -3.99
N GLN A 488 -9.48 34.37 -2.78
CA GLN A 488 -8.71 34.16 -1.56
C GLN A 488 -8.72 32.67 -1.17
N GLU A 489 -7.83 32.28 -0.26
CA GLU A 489 -7.85 30.97 0.36
C GLU A 489 -9.19 30.69 1.05
N GLY A 490 -9.74 29.51 0.85
CA GLY A 490 -11.03 29.10 1.41
C GLY A 490 -12.25 29.42 0.54
N GLU A 491 -12.15 30.32 -0.44
CA GLU A 491 -13.24 30.62 -1.37
C GLU A 491 -13.47 29.48 -2.39
N ALA A 492 -14.67 29.41 -2.96
CA ALA A 492 -14.95 28.48 -4.05
C ALA A 492 -14.25 28.93 -5.33
N VAL A 493 -13.74 27.96 -6.10
CA VAL A 493 -13.24 28.17 -7.47
C VAL A 493 -13.90 27.15 -8.38
N GLY A 494 -14.58 27.65 -9.40
CA GLY A 494 -15.30 26.89 -10.42
C GLY A 494 -14.52 26.80 -11.72
N PHE A 495 -14.47 25.62 -12.28
CA PHE A 495 -13.78 25.28 -13.53
C PHE A 495 -14.76 24.71 -14.53
N VAL A 496 -14.59 25.05 -15.80
CA VAL A 496 -15.21 24.36 -16.93
C VAL A 496 -14.11 24.08 -17.96
N ASP A 497 -14.02 22.83 -18.43
CA ASP A 497 -13.01 22.37 -19.36
C ASP A 497 -11.58 22.83 -18.95
N GLU A 498 -11.27 22.61 -17.65
CA GLU A 498 -10.00 22.98 -16.96
C GLU A 498 -9.70 24.49 -16.83
N GLN A 499 -10.59 25.35 -17.29
CA GLN A 499 -10.42 26.81 -17.18
C GLN A 499 -11.21 27.38 -15.99
N VAL A 500 -10.61 28.30 -15.25
CA VAL A 500 -11.29 29.02 -14.15
C VAL A 500 -12.37 29.91 -14.72
N LEU A 501 -13.63 29.61 -14.38
CA LEU A 501 -14.81 30.35 -14.86
C LEU A 501 -15.36 31.32 -13.80
N ALA A 502 -15.47 30.89 -12.55
CA ALA A 502 -16.12 31.63 -11.47
C ALA A 502 -15.42 31.39 -10.13
N TRP A 503 -15.61 32.29 -9.16
CA TRP A 503 -15.05 32.17 -7.81
C TRP A 503 -15.84 32.96 -6.79
N GLY A 504 -15.61 32.68 -5.48
CA GLY A 504 -16.21 33.41 -4.35
C GLY A 504 -17.19 32.56 -3.56
N ASP A 505 -18.48 32.94 -3.55
CA ASP A 505 -19.52 32.18 -2.84
C ASP A 505 -19.73 30.80 -3.47
N PRO A 506 -19.75 29.72 -2.68
CA PRO A 506 -19.83 28.35 -3.21
C PRO A 506 -21.08 28.08 -4.06
N ARG A 507 -22.26 28.63 -3.63
CA ARG A 507 -23.52 28.42 -4.34
C ARG A 507 -23.55 29.17 -5.68
N GLU A 508 -23.10 30.40 -5.68
CA GLU A 508 -23.07 31.23 -6.90
C GLU A 508 -22.01 30.68 -7.89
N THR A 509 -20.88 30.19 -7.39
CA THR A 509 -19.84 29.54 -8.20
C THR A 509 -20.36 28.26 -8.84
N LEU A 510 -21.04 27.38 -8.09
CA LEU A 510 -21.67 26.17 -8.62
C LEU A 510 -22.71 26.49 -9.69
N LEU A 511 -23.60 27.46 -9.43
CA LEU A 511 -24.61 27.92 -10.39
C LEU A 511 -23.97 28.47 -11.68
N ALA A 512 -22.86 29.18 -11.58
CA ALA A 512 -22.17 29.69 -12.76
C ALA A 512 -21.60 28.55 -13.62
N VAL A 513 -20.99 27.54 -12.99
CA VAL A 513 -20.50 26.33 -13.68
C VAL A 513 -21.65 25.57 -14.32
N MET A 514 -22.76 25.33 -13.61
CA MET A 514 -23.93 24.63 -14.13
C MET A 514 -24.55 25.37 -15.35
N ARG A 515 -24.71 26.69 -15.28
CA ARG A 515 -25.22 27.48 -16.40
C ARG A 515 -24.35 27.41 -17.65
N GLU A 516 -23.06 27.42 -17.47
CA GLU A 516 -22.12 27.30 -18.59
C GLU A 516 -22.18 25.90 -19.22
N LEU A 517 -22.30 24.85 -18.39
CA LEU A 517 -22.44 23.48 -18.86
C LEU A 517 -23.81 23.21 -19.50
N ALA A 518 -24.88 23.87 -19.06
CA ALA A 518 -26.25 23.71 -19.60
C ALA A 518 -26.39 24.12 -21.07
N GLY A 519 -25.41 24.85 -21.62
CA GLY A 519 -25.46 25.31 -23.00
C GLY A 519 -25.30 24.16 -24.00
N GLY A 520 -26.42 23.50 -24.37
CA GLY A 520 -26.46 22.39 -25.32
C GLY A 520 -26.49 21.00 -24.71
N ALA A 521 -26.56 20.90 -23.38
CA ALA A 521 -26.68 19.63 -22.67
C ALA A 521 -28.13 19.24 -22.42
N GLU A 522 -28.42 17.95 -22.45
CA GLU A 522 -29.69 17.35 -22.04
C GLU A 522 -29.68 16.95 -20.56
N LEU A 523 -28.50 16.52 -20.05
CA LEU A 523 -28.29 16.05 -18.68
C LEU A 523 -27.03 16.69 -18.09
N ILE A 524 -27.10 17.08 -16.80
CA ILE A 524 -25.94 17.41 -15.98
C ILE A 524 -25.90 16.47 -14.76
N SER A 525 -24.86 15.65 -14.69
CA SER A 525 -24.56 14.83 -13.51
C SER A 525 -23.65 15.60 -12.55
N VAL A 526 -24.02 15.67 -11.26
CA VAL A 526 -23.24 16.34 -10.21
C VAL A 526 -22.89 15.35 -9.10
N LEU A 527 -21.61 15.25 -8.79
CA LEU A 527 -21.07 14.38 -7.75
C LEU A 527 -20.59 15.24 -6.57
N ALA A 528 -21.27 15.13 -5.43
CA ALA A 528 -20.92 15.87 -4.22
C ALA A 528 -19.75 15.19 -3.48
N GLY A 529 -18.73 15.98 -3.16
CA GLY A 529 -17.53 15.57 -2.43
C GLY A 529 -17.64 15.79 -0.92
N ILE A 530 -16.61 15.31 -0.22
CA ILE A 530 -16.49 15.52 1.23
C ILE A 530 -16.36 17.03 1.52
N GLY A 531 -17.14 17.52 2.47
CA GLY A 531 -17.11 18.93 2.89
C GLY A 531 -17.75 19.91 1.91
N ALA A 532 -18.50 19.43 0.91
CA ALA A 532 -19.29 20.29 0.04
C ALA A 532 -20.26 21.16 0.88
N PRO A 533 -20.28 22.50 0.67
CA PRO A 533 -21.04 23.41 1.52
C PRO A 533 -22.57 23.31 1.37
N LEU A 534 -23.07 22.68 0.29
CA LEU A 534 -24.49 22.44 0.07
C LEU A 534 -24.77 20.94 0.11
N ALA A 535 -25.82 20.56 0.82
CA ALA A 535 -26.36 19.19 0.80
C ALA A 535 -26.92 18.84 -0.58
N VAL A 536 -26.96 17.55 -0.92
CA VAL A 536 -27.42 17.02 -2.22
C VAL A 536 -28.78 17.58 -2.60
N GLU A 537 -29.76 17.58 -1.68
CA GLU A 537 -31.12 18.07 -1.91
C GLU A 537 -31.16 19.56 -2.27
N ARG A 538 -30.20 20.34 -1.73
CA ARG A 538 -30.08 21.76 -2.07
C ARG A 538 -29.45 22.00 -3.44
N VAL A 539 -28.61 21.09 -3.89
CA VAL A 539 -28.05 21.14 -5.26
C VAL A 539 -29.11 20.73 -6.28
N GLU A 540 -29.96 19.74 -5.97
CA GLU A 540 -31.12 19.35 -6.82
C GLU A 540 -32.09 20.49 -7.04
N GLU A 541 -32.29 21.37 -6.04
CA GLU A 541 -33.15 22.57 -6.17
C GLU A 541 -32.58 23.64 -7.14
N LEU A 542 -31.32 23.50 -7.56
CA LEU A 542 -30.63 24.44 -8.47
C LEU A 542 -30.83 24.12 -9.96
N ALA A 543 -31.65 23.13 -10.29
CA ALA A 543 -31.90 22.72 -11.66
C ALA A 543 -32.15 23.89 -12.60
N ALA A 544 -31.50 23.94 -13.74
CA ALA A 544 -31.70 24.92 -14.78
C ALA A 544 -32.92 24.53 -15.65
N ASP A 545 -33.71 25.50 -16.10
CA ASP A 545 -34.84 25.23 -16.98
C ASP A 545 -34.40 24.51 -18.27
N GLY A 546 -34.95 23.31 -18.49
CA GLY A 546 -34.76 22.54 -19.73
C GLY A 546 -33.58 21.57 -19.75
N VAL A 547 -32.86 21.40 -18.63
CA VAL A 547 -31.78 20.41 -18.47
C VAL A 547 -32.09 19.48 -17.30
N GLU A 548 -32.00 18.18 -17.49
CA GLU A 548 -32.13 17.21 -16.41
C GLU A 548 -30.90 17.29 -15.48
N LEU A 549 -31.13 17.28 -14.16
CA LEU A 549 -30.09 17.34 -13.15
C LEU A 549 -30.11 16.07 -12.32
N GLU A 550 -28.99 15.32 -12.33
CA GLU A 550 -28.77 14.17 -11.47
C GLU A 550 -27.69 14.49 -10.44
N VAL A 551 -28.03 14.45 -9.14
CA VAL A 551 -27.07 14.73 -8.07
C VAL A 551 -26.86 13.48 -7.22
N ARG A 552 -25.60 13.11 -7.00
CA ARG A 552 -25.21 11.94 -6.20
C ARG A 552 -24.05 12.26 -5.26
N GLU A 553 -23.95 11.53 -4.17
CA GLU A 553 -22.77 11.57 -3.30
C GLU A 553 -21.60 10.82 -3.95
N GLY A 554 -20.56 11.54 -4.36
CA GLY A 554 -19.32 10.98 -4.89
C GLY A 554 -18.31 10.64 -3.80
N GLY A 555 -18.24 11.48 -2.75
CA GLY A 555 -17.35 11.31 -1.61
C GLY A 555 -15.86 11.60 -1.90
N GLN A 556 -15.55 12.24 -3.03
CA GLN A 556 -14.20 12.69 -3.38
C GLN A 556 -13.71 13.80 -2.43
N SER A 557 -12.40 13.81 -2.14
CA SER A 557 -11.80 14.74 -1.17
C SER A 557 -11.33 16.06 -1.75
N ALA A 558 -10.92 16.08 -3.04
CA ALA A 558 -10.26 17.25 -3.65
C ALA A 558 -11.23 18.30 -4.20
N TYR A 559 -12.47 17.93 -4.50
CA TYR A 559 -13.47 18.80 -5.11
C TYR A 559 -14.78 18.74 -4.33
N TRP A 560 -15.40 19.89 -4.09
CA TRP A 560 -16.74 19.95 -3.53
C TRP A 560 -17.79 19.40 -4.49
N TRP A 561 -17.63 19.70 -5.78
CA TRP A 561 -18.51 19.14 -6.81
C TRP A 561 -17.72 18.84 -8.09
N LEU A 562 -17.99 17.68 -8.65
CA LEU A 562 -17.56 17.29 -9.99
C LEU A 562 -18.80 17.22 -10.87
N LEU A 563 -18.74 17.78 -12.08
CA LEU A 563 -19.87 17.89 -12.99
C LEU A 563 -19.50 17.31 -14.35
N ALA A 564 -20.46 16.61 -14.96
CA ALA A 564 -20.39 16.14 -16.34
C ALA A 564 -21.70 16.52 -17.03
N ALA A 565 -21.61 17.07 -18.24
CA ALA A 565 -22.74 17.50 -19.04
C ALA A 565 -22.75 16.78 -20.40
N GLU A 566 -23.87 16.15 -20.73
CA GLU A 566 -24.11 15.34 -21.92
C GLU A 566 -25.18 15.96 -22.82
#